data_468d1389cda6390ecddf04c091c4b4c7
#
_entry.id   468d1389cda6390ecddf04c091c4b4c7
#
_cell.length_a   1.000
_cell.length_b   1.000
_cell.length_c   1.000
_cell.angle_alpha   90.00
_cell.angle_beta   90.00
_cell.angle_gamma   90.00
#
_symmetry.space_group_name_H-M   'P 1'
#
loop_
_entity.id
_entity.type
_entity.pdbx_description
1 polymer ?
#
loop_
_entity_poly.entity_id
_entity_poly.type
_entity_poly.pdbx_seq_one_letter_code
_entity_poly.pdbx_strand_id
1 'polypeptide(L)'
;MFRRFGRLSLFLLFPLFIAGAARGGEELAVKVDVKWDKVTRVSNTTPTILYIGTPKTKRGAPLHDPMLRAIKELGADNVRYAPCNLYPRLSVAELEPPTRTSTSWDFSQIDPYTEDAFEALKGHPVEFTLSTIPEWMFKTPKPITYPLDPEQLFYDYEQGKELRDPTYREVADYYARVVSWYVNGGFKDELGKWHPSGHHYKVDNWGVLNEPDIEHDLSPEVYSKLYDAVVKAIHKVSPQTKFVSVSSSYVGGHPDMIDYFLDPKHHQPGIPLDYISYHFYAVPGRDDPASIYPYTFFAQADRFLEVVSFIETMRKRLSPKTGTMVDEIGTMLATDWDQGKPGYVFKPIAPSYWNLSAAVYAYVFAGLARQGIDVATESLIPGYPGQFPSIAILDWDTGQPNARYRVLKLITDNFHPGDKLVDTQTSGGEVLTQAFVSPRGERKILIVNKRDRTFQFAMPEARGGTLEVVDQTTGANPPASSRLDGDGFTLGGLGVAVVSLPRK
;
A
#
# COMPACT_ATOMS: atom_id res chain seq x y z
N MET A 1 75.84 29.31 -21.64
CA MET A 1 76.15 30.24 -22.73
C MET A 1 74.91 30.93 -23.19
N PHE A 2 74.88 32.28 -23.19
CA PHE A 2 73.85 33.25 -23.65
C PHE A 2 72.49 33.25 -22.97
N ARG A 3 72.16 34.15 -22.03
CA ARG A 3 71.81 35.61 -22.08
C ARG A 3 70.44 35.85 -22.73
N ARG A 4 69.44 36.20 -21.79
CA ARG A 4 68.82 37.54 -21.62
C ARG A 4 67.95 38.04 -22.78
N PHE A 5 66.70 38.34 -22.58
CA PHE A 5 66.21 39.71 -22.29
C PHE A 5 64.71 39.64 -21.84
N GLY A 6 64.43 40.35 -20.73
CA GLY A 6 63.09 40.55 -20.22
C GLY A 6 62.31 41.65 -20.95
N ARG A 7 61.00 41.57 -20.92
CA ARG A 7 60.12 42.75 -21.07
C ARG A 7 59.06 42.67 -19.99
N LEU A 8 59.11 43.62 -19.07
CA LEU A 8 58.12 43.96 -18.12
C LEU A 8 56.93 44.60 -18.89
N SER A 9 55.79 43.98 -18.90
CA SER A 9 54.53 44.63 -19.32
C SER A 9 53.65 44.77 -18.11
N LEU A 10 53.47 46.00 -17.69
CA LEU A 10 52.58 46.44 -16.61
C LEU A 10 51.12 46.29 -17.09
N PHE A 11 50.36 45.30 -16.61
CA PHE A 11 48.95 45.23 -16.83
C PHE A 11 48.23 45.91 -15.67
N LEU A 12 47.63 47.05 -15.93
CA LEU A 12 46.67 47.73 -15.11
C LEU A 12 45.39 46.88 -15.00
N LEU A 13 45.16 46.24 -13.86
CA LEU A 13 43.92 45.60 -13.52
C LEU A 13 42.87 46.67 -13.16
N PHE A 14 41.96 46.97 -14.06
CA PHE A 14 40.68 47.61 -13.70
C PHE A 14 39.76 46.56 -13.07
N PRO A 15 39.24 46.76 -11.89
CA PRO A 15 38.17 45.91 -11.37
C PRO A 15 36.89 46.26 -12.08
N LEU A 16 36.42 45.38 -12.98
CA LEU A 16 35.06 45.43 -13.51
C LEU A 16 34.14 44.97 -12.41
N PHE A 17 33.53 45.91 -11.68
CA PHE A 17 32.34 45.58 -10.86
C PHE A 17 31.18 45.25 -11.77
N ILE A 18 31.00 43.97 -12.06
CA ILE A 18 29.77 43.45 -12.61
C ILE A 18 28.81 43.42 -11.42
N ALA A 19 28.00 44.46 -11.25
CA ALA A 19 26.82 44.43 -10.45
C ALA A 19 25.86 43.40 -11.11
N GLY A 20 25.97 42.15 -10.73
CA GLY A 20 24.98 41.12 -11.04
C GLY A 20 23.70 41.49 -10.32
N ALA A 21 22.82 42.22 -11.00
CA ALA A 21 21.43 42.30 -10.59
C ALA A 21 20.90 40.87 -10.58
N ALA A 22 20.85 40.23 -9.42
CA ALA A 22 20.01 39.06 -9.20
C ALA A 22 18.58 39.51 -9.53
N ARG A 23 18.17 39.30 -10.79
CA ARG A 23 16.75 39.27 -11.14
C ARG A 23 16.21 38.05 -10.38
N GLY A 24 15.73 38.27 -9.16
CA GLY A 24 14.74 37.42 -8.55
C GLY A 24 13.56 37.39 -9.52
N GLY A 25 13.51 36.42 -10.42
CA GLY A 25 12.32 36.18 -11.19
C GLY A 25 11.23 35.88 -10.17
N GLU A 26 10.19 36.69 -10.11
CA GLU A 26 8.97 36.30 -9.42
C GLU A 26 8.60 34.91 -9.96
N GLU A 27 8.68 33.90 -9.09
CA GLU A 27 8.31 32.54 -9.44
C GLU A 27 6.80 32.60 -9.74
N LEU A 28 6.44 32.42 -11.02
CA LEU A 28 5.06 32.50 -11.44
C LEU A 28 4.20 31.51 -10.66
N ALA A 29 3.14 32.01 -10.03
CA ALA A 29 2.21 31.17 -9.28
C ALA A 29 1.66 30.03 -10.16
N VAL A 30 1.56 28.84 -9.60
CA VAL A 30 0.95 27.67 -10.23
C VAL A 30 -0.52 27.99 -10.49
N LYS A 31 -0.94 27.92 -11.75
CA LYS A 31 -2.33 28.10 -12.15
C LYS A 31 -3.02 26.73 -12.24
N VAL A 32 -4.20 26.64 -11.69
CA VAL A 32 -5.06 25.46 -11.78
C VAL A 32 -6.31 25.83 -12.54
N ASP A 33 -6.55 25.17 -13.66
CA ASP A 33 -7.72 25.34 -14.50
C ASP A 33 -8.59 24.08 -14.42
N VAL A 34 -9.86 24.24 -13.98
CA VAL A 34 -10.78 23.13 -13.76
C VAL A 34 -12.03 23.32 -14.60
N LYS A 35 -12.31 22.36 -15.48
CA LYS A 35 -13.53 22.31 -16.28
C LYS A 35 -14.57 21.48 -15.55
N TRP A 36 -15.29 22.11 -14.62
CA TRP A 36 -16.23 21.45 -13.71
C TRP A 36 -17.39 20.71 -14.39
N ASP A 37 -17.72 21.06 -15.61
CA ASP A 37 -18.74 20.44 -16.46
C ASP A 37 -18.21 19.24 -17.27
N LYS A 38 -16.88 19.10 -17.37
CA LYS A 38 -16.25 18.04 -18.15
C LYS A 38 -15.81 16.88 -17.27
N VAL A 39 -16.72 15.96 -17.00
CA VAL A 39 -16.43 14.70 -16.28
C VAL A 39 -15.59 13.80 -17.15
N THR A 40 -14.45 13.37 -16.63
CA THR A 40 -13.52 12.44 -17.30
C THR A 40 -13.78 11.00 -16.87
N ARG A 41 -14.18 10.79 -15.61
CA ARG A 41 -14.49 9.48 -15.03
C ARG A 41 -15.34 9.62 -13.78
N VAL A 42 -16.06 8.56 -13.41
CA VAL A 42 -16.55 8.35 -12.04
C VAL A 42 -15.54 7.44 -11.35
N SER A 43 -15.06 7.84 -10.19
CA SER A 43 -14.08 7.07 -9.40
C SER A 43 -14.71 5.79 -8.85
N ASN A 44 -13.99 4.69 -8.95
CA ASN A 44 -14.27 3.47 -8.19
C ASN A 44 -13.31 3.33 -7.00
N THR A 45 -12.28 4.19 -6.94
CA THR A 45 -11.11 3.97 -6.09
C THR A 45 -11.42 4.25 -4.62
N THR A 46 -11.29 3.22 -3.82
CA THR A 46 -11.34 3.29 -2.36
C THR A 46 -9.91 3.44 -1.82
N PRO A 47 -9.58 4.57 -1.15
CA PRO A 47 -8.33 4.67 -0.40
C PRO A 47 -8.44 3.85 0.89
N THR A 48 -7.43 3.03 1.19
CA THR A 48 -7.45 2.14 2.34
C THR A 48 -6.05 1.83 2.86
N ILE A 49 -5.94 0.88 3.81
CA ILE A 49 -4.73 0.53 4.54
C ILE A 49 -4.52 -0.98 4.58
N LEU A 50 -3.24 -1.42 4.54
CA LEU A 50 -2.84 -2.76 4.94
C LEU A 50 -2.58 -2.79 6.45
N TYR A 51 -3.27 -3.68 7.16
CA TYR A 51 -3.05 -3.99 8.56
C TYR A 51 -2.47 -5.41 8.71
N ILE A 52 -1.28 -5.50 9.30
CA ILE A 52 -0.65 -6.77 9.64
C ILE A 52 -0.47 -6.83 11.17
N GLY A 53 -1.00 -7.89 11.81
CA GLY A 53 -0.73 -8.16 13.21
C GLY A 53 0.77 -8.46 13.43
N THR A 54 1.32 -7.95 14.53
CA THR A 54 2.71 -8.23 14.93
C THR A 54 2.79 -8.42 16.43
N PRO A 55 3.86 -9.03 16.98
CA PRO A 55 4.03 -9.16 18.44
C PRO A 55 3.90 -7.83 19.19
N LYS A 56 4.31 -6.71 18.59
CA LYS A 56 4.16 -5.37 19.21
C LYS A 56 2.72 -4.88 19.29
N THR A 57 1.79 -5.50 18.56
CA THR A 57 0.37 -5.16 18.54
C THR A 57 -0.53 -6.17 19.26
N LYS A 58 0.08 -7.14 19.97
CA LYS A 58 -0.68 -8.07 20.82
C LYS A 58 -1.36 -7.34 21.99
N ARG A 59 -2.42 -7.91 22.49
CA ARG A 59 -3.13 -7.39 23.68
C ARG A 59 -2.15 -7.15 24.84
N GLY A 60 -2.18 -5.94 25.41
CA GLY A 60 -1.27 -5.51 26.47
C GLY A 60 0.09 -4.98 26.00
N ALA A 61 0.42 -5.05 24.72
CA ALA A 61 1.61 -4.41 24.17
C ALA A 61 1.40 -2.89 23.98
N PRO A 62 2.45 -2.06 24.02
CA PRO A 62 2.31 -0.59 23.95
C PRO A 62 1.63 -0.07 22.69
N LEU A 63 1.78 -0.75 21.55
CA LEU A 63 1.19 -0.33 20.27
C LEU A 63 -0.24 -0.82 20.06
N HIS A 64 -0.75 -1.77 20.84
CA HIS A 64 -2.07 -2.37 20.68
C HIS A 64 -3.18 -1.30 20.57
N ASP A 65 -3.41 -0.55 21.65
CA ASP A 65 -4.49 0.43 21.68
C ASP A 65 -4.29 1.62 20.72
N PRO A 66 -3.08 2.21 20.61
CA PRO A 66 -2.83 3.26 19.63
C PRO A 66 -3.12 2.83 18.19
N MET A 67 -2.70 1.63 17.81
CA MET A 67 -2.91 1.11 16.47
C MET A 67 -4.39 0.87 16.15
N LEU A 68 -5.12 0.15 17.03
CA LEU A 68 -6.54 -0.11 16.83
C LEU A 68 -7.36 1.19 16.78
N ARG A 69 -6.98 2.18 17.58
CA ARG A 69 -7.57 3.52 17.53
C ARG A 69 -7.31 4.17 16.18
N ALA A 70 -6.08 4.12 15.66
CA ALA A 70 -5.75 4.69 14.35
C ALA A 70 -6.54 4.01 13.22
N ILE A 71 -6.68 2.68 13.23
CA ILE A 71 -7.49 1.94 12.25
C ILE A 71 -8.96 2.38 12.32
N LYS A 72 -9.53 2.44 13.53
CA LYS A 72 -10.91 2.87 13.75
C LYS A 72 -11.15 4.32 13.35
N GLU A 73 -10.22 5.23 13.68
CA GLU A 73 -10.31 6.64 13.31
C GLU A 73 -10.15 6.86 11.80
N LEU A 74 -9.39 6.01 11.12
CA LEU A 74 -9.27 6.07 9.68
C LEU A 74 -10.63 5.83 9.01
N GLY A 75 -11.40 4.84 9.50
CA GLY A 75 -12.74 4.55 8.99
C GLY A 75 -12.75 4.13 7.53
N ALA A 76 -11.69 3.46 7.05
CA ALA A 76 -11.55 3.05 5.67
C ALA A 76 -12.33 1.76 5.38
N ASP A 77 -12.92 1.68 4.19
CA ASP A 77 -13.49 0.45 3.63
C ASP A 77 -12.39 -0.41 2.98
N ASN A 78 -12.63 -1.71 2.86
CA ASN A 78 -11.72 -2.67 2.22
C ASN A 78 -10.31 -2.69 2.84
N VAL A 79 -10.22 -2.54 4.16
CA VAL A 79 -8.93 -2.71 4.84
C VAL A 79 -8.43 -4.12 4.58
N ARG A 80 -7.20 -4.22 4.07
CA ARG A 80 -6.52 -5.49 3.88
C ARG A 80 -5.94 -5.94 5.23
N TYR A 81 -6.48 -7.01 5.78
CA TYR A 81 -6.02 -7.61 7.02
C TYR A 81 -5.27 -8.91 6.76
N ALA A 82 -4.03 -9.01 7.24
CA ALA A 82 -3.24 -10.23 7.22
C ALA A 82 -2.78 -10.58 8.65
N PRO A 83 -3.21 -11.71 9.23
CA PRO A 83 -2.85 -12.05 10.59
C PRO A 83 -1.41 -12.53 10.67
N CYS A 84 -0.52 -11.71 11.20
CA CYS A 84 0.85 -12.06 11.60
C CYS A 84 1.65 -12.91 10.58
N ASN A 85 1.45 -12.73 9.28
CA ASN A 85 1.93 -13.63 8.22
C ASN A 85 3.44 -13.97 8.27
N LEU A 86 4.28 -13.10 8.84
CA LEU A 86 5.71 -13.36 9.02
C LEU A 86 6.06 -14.00 10.39
N TYR A 87 5.05 -14.42 11.15
CA TYR A 87 5.22 -15.06 12.45
C TYR A 87 4.42 -16.36 12.47
N PRO A 88 4.98 -17.48 11.97
CA PRO A 88 4.21 -18.69 11.70
C PRO A 88 3.46 -19.24 12.91
N ARG A 89 4.02 -19.15 14.13
CA ARG A 89 3.30 -19.56 15.33
C ARG A 89 2.13 -18.66 15.72
N LEU A 90 2.06 -17.44 15.15
CA LEU A 90 0.98 -16.49 15.35
C LEU A 90 0.00 -16.45 14.15
N SER A 91 0.27 -17.20 13.07
CA SER A 91 -0.51 -17.15 11.83
C SER A 91 -0.94 -18.52 11.30
N VAL A 92 -0.25 -19.62 11.68
CA VAL A 92 -0.59 -20.98 11.27
C VAL A 92 -1.43 -21.67 12.33
N ALA A 93 -2.64 -22.08 11.98
CA ALA A 93 -3.57 -22.71 12.90
C ALA A 93 -3.34 -24.23 13.10
N GLU A 94 -2.56 -24.86 12.21
CA GLU A 94 -2.22 -26.28 12.31
C GLU A 94 -0.72 -26.49 12.06
N LEU A 95 0.08 -26.38 13.13
CA LEU A 95 1.54 -26.42 13.06
C LEU A 95 2.12 -27.79 12.72
N GLU A 96 1.42 -28.87 13.07
CA GLU A 96 1.84 -30.24 12.84
C GLU A 96 0.88 -30.96 11.90
N PRO A 97 1.36 -31.83 11.01
CA PRO A 97 0.48 -32.55 10.09
C PRO A 97 -0.51 -33.44 10.83
N PRO A 98 -1.74 -33.58 10.33
CA PRO A 98 -2.72 -34.49 10.92
C PRO A 98 -2.23 -35.94 10.85
N THR A 99 -2.52 -36.71 11.89
CA THR A 99 -2.26 -38.15 11.99
C THR A 99 -3.56 -38.95 11.82
N ARG A 100 -3.49 -40.26 11.91
CA ARG A 100 -4.69 -41.11 11.88
C ARG A 100 -5.57 -40.96 13.13
N THR A 101 -5.05 -40.35 14.20
CA THR A 101 -5.71 -40.29 15.52
C THR A 101 -5.73 -38.91 16.17
N SER A 102 -5.02 -37.93 15.60
CA SER A 102 -4.91 -36.59 16.18
C SER A 102 -4.69 -35.54 15.10
N THR A 103 -5.14 -34.30 15.41
CA THR A 103 -4.91 -33.06 14.68
C THR A 103 -4.34 -32.02 15.65
N SER A 104 -3.69 -30.98 15.14
CA SER A 104 -3.00 -29.97 15.94
C SER A 104 -3.64 -28.57 15.85
N TRP A 105 -4.90 -28.49 15.45
CA TRP A 105 -5.60 -27.22 15.29
C TRP A 105 -5.62 -26.39 16.57
N ASP A 106 -5.05 -25.19 16.51
CA ASP A 106 -4.97 -24.21 17.60
C ASP A 106 -5.03 -22.78 17.05
N PHE A 107 -6.10 -22.07 17.38
CA PHE A 107 -6.31 -20.67 17.00
C PHE A 107 -6.00 -19.68 18.13
N SER A 108 -5.57 -20.16 19.29
CA SER A 108 -5.38 -19.36 20.50
C SER A 108 -4.45 -18.16 20.33
N GLN A 109 -3.49 -18.26 19.37
CA GLN A 109 -2.56 -17.19 19.06
C GLN A 109 -3.06 -16.25 17.96
N ILE A 110 -3.91 -16.74 17.05
CA ILE A 110 -4.40 -15.97 15.90
C ILE A 110 -5.65 -15.16 16.27
N ASP A 111 -6.57 -15.79 17.01
CA ASP A 111 -7.86 -15.20 17.35
C ASP A 111 -7.78 -13.83 18.01
N PRO A 112 -6.93 -13.58 19.02
CA PRO A 112 -6.85 -12.26 19.64
C PRO A 112 -6.58 -11.11 18.67
N TYR A 113 -5.72 -11.33 17.68
CA TYR A 113 -5.43 -10.31 16.64
C TYR A 113 -6.60 -10.12 15.70
N THR A 114 -7.24 -11.23 15.30
CA THR A 114 -8.37 -11.20 14.37
C THR A 114 -9.62 -10.59 15.01
N GLU A 115 -9.92 -10.95 16.26
CA GLU A 115 -11.03 -10.36 17.02
C GLU A 115 -10.88 -8.85 17.16
N ASP A 116 -9.68 -8.39 17.55
CA ASP A 116 -9.38 -6.97 17.73
C ASP A 116 -9.44 -6.20 16.41
N ALA A 117 -8.94 -6.81 15.31
CA ALA A 117 -9.07 -6.25 13.97
C ALA A 117 -10.52 -6.07 13.54
N PHE A 118 -11.34 -7.13 13.67
CA PHE A 118 -12.75 -7.08 13.28
C PHE A 118 -13.60 -6.16 14.18
N GLU A 119 -13.27 -6.00 15.46
CA GLU A 119 -13.92 -4.99 16.29
C GLU A 119 -13.55 -3.56 15.88
N ALA A 120 -12.28 -3.31 15.54
CA ALA A 120 -11.84 -1.99 15.04
C ALA A 120 -12.44 -1.65 13.68
N LEU A 121 -12.68 -2.65 12.82
CA LEU A 121 -13.22 -2.52 11.46
C LEU A 121 -14.73 -2.73 11.36
N LYS A 122 -15.42 -2.78 12.50
CA LYS A 122 -16.84 -3.07 12.53
C LYS A 122 -17.68 -2.11 11.68
N GLY A 123 -18.42 -2.67 10.73
CA GLY A 123 -19.27 -1.91 9.81
C GLY A 123 -18.60 -1.55 8.48
N HIS A 124 -17.31 -1.85 8.33
CA HIS A 124 -16.56 -1.63 7.10
C HIS A 124 -16.28 -2.95 6.38
N PRO A 125 -16.27 -2.98 5.04
CA PRO A 125 -15.79 -4.13 4.27
C PRO A 125 -14.33 -4.45 4.59
N VAL A 126 -14.00 -5.75 4.65
CA VAL A 126 -12.67 -6.25 4.97
C VAL A 126 -12.19 -7.22 3.89
N GLU A 127 -10.93 -7.08 3.51
CA GLU A 127 -10.17 -8.12 2.82
C GLU A 127 -9.34 -8.88 3.86
N PHE A 128 -9.52 -10.21 3.92
CA PHE A 128 -8.72 -11.08 4.79
C PHE A 128 -7.76 -11.90 3.93
N THR A 129 -6.46 -11.65 4.04
CA THR A 129 -5.45 -12.35 3.24
C THR A 129 -5.00 -13.63 3.93
N LEU A 130 -5.15 -14.76 3.22
CA LEU A 130 -4.62 -16.07 3.59
C LEU A 130 -3.22 -16.21 2.96
N SER A 131 -2.18 -15.91 3.74
CA SER A 131 -0.80 -15.87 3.21
C SER A 131 0.02 -17.07 3.66
N THR A 132 0.01 -17.41 4.94
CA THR A 132 0.90 -18.40 5.51
C THR A 132 0.38 -19.83 5.31
N ILE A 133 1.16 -20.67 4.62
CA ILE A 133 0.91 -22.10 4.44
C ILE A 133 1.71 -22.87 5.51
N PRO A 134 1.13 -23.87 6.21
CA PRO A 134 1.90 -24.71 7.12
C PRO A 134 3.13 -25.37 6.45
N GLU A 135 4.32 -25.31 7.09
CA GLU A 135 5.58 -25.82 6.50
C GLU A 135 5.54 -27.31 6.14
N TRP A 136 4.76 -28.08 6.88
CA TRP A 136 4.63 -29.51 6.63
C TRP A 136 3.92 -29.85 5.29
N MET A 137 3.30 -28.86 4.66
CA MET A 137 2.70 -29.02 3.33
C MET A 137 3.72 -28.88 2.18
N PHE A 138 4.95 -28.42 2.49
CA PHE A 138 6.00 -28.29 1.48
C PHE A 138 6.91 -29.52 1.40
N LYS A 139 7.49 -29.74 0.23
CA LYS A 139 8.62 -30.66 0.01
C LYS A 139 9.91 -29.91 0.32
N THR A 140 10.60 -30.30 1.34
CA THR A 140 11.89 -29.71 1.74
C THR A 140 12.95 -30.79 1.92
N PRO A 141 14.24 -30.50 1.61
CA PRO A 141 15.32 -31.47 1.79
C PRO A 141 15.52 -31.90 3.24
N LYS A 142 15.10 -31.07 4.18
CA LYS A 142 15.09 -31.31 5.61
C LYS A 142 13.79 -30.78 6.19
N PRO A 143 13.24 -31.38 7.25
CA PRO A 143 12.10 -30.79 7.94
C PRO A 143 12.43 -29.36 8.35
N ILE A 144 11.53 -28.45 8.05
CA ILE A 144 11.59 -27.06 8.53
C ILE A 144 11.02 -27.08 9.94
N THR A 145 11.67 -26.37 10.84
CA THR A 145 11.19 -26.20 12.21
C THR A 145 11.00 -24.72 12.44
N TYR A 146 9.80 -24.31 12.77
CA TYR A 146 9.53 -22.94 13.15
C TYR A 146 10.29 -22.55 14.41
N PRO A 147 10.72 -21.29 14.53
CA PRO A 147 11.31 -20.77 15.75
C PRO A 147 10.45 -21.11 16.97
N LEU A 148 11.09 -21.46 18.10
CA LEU A 148 10.36 -21.73 19.35
C LEU A 148 9.73 -20.45 19.91
N ASP A 149 10.41 -19.32 19.74
CA ASP A 149 9.89 -18.00 20.07
C ASP A 149 8.83 -17.59 19.05
N PRO A 150 7.54 -17.44 19.44
CA PRO A 150 6.47 -17.03 18.53
C PRO A 150 6.64 -15.61 18.01
N GLU A 151 7.49 -14.80 18.65
CA GLU A 151 7.77 -13.42 18.26
C GLU A 151 8.97 -13.30 17.31
N GLN A 152 9.62 -14.41 16.95
CA GLN A 152 10.71 -14.43 15.99
C GLN A 152 10.16 -14.47 14.57
N LEU A 153 10.65 -13.54 13.71
CA LEU A 153 10.35 -13.51 12.28
C LEU A 153 10.83 -14.79 11.58
N PHE A 154 10.00 -15.27 10.65
CA PHE A 154 10.31 -16.38 9.76
C PHE A 154 9.57 -16.13 8.43
N TYR A 155 10.30 -15.89 7.37
CA TYR A 155 9.71 -15.51 6.09
C TYR A 155 8.99 -16.68 5.41
N ASP A 156 7.88 -16.42 4.71
CA ASP A 156 7.08 -17.44 4.05
C ASP A 156 7.90 -18.27 3.05
N TYR A 157 8.79 -17.63 2.29
CA TYR A 157 9.67 -18.34 1.36
C TYR A 157 10.69 -19.30 2.03
N GLU A 158 10.94 -19.16 3.34
CA GLU A 158 11.75 -20.09 4.12
C GLU A 158 11.01 -21.40 4.44
N GLN A 159 9.68 -21.40 4.32
CA GLN A 159 8.84 -22.57 4.57
C GLN A 159 8.89 -23.57 3.40
N GLY A 160 9.17 -23.12 2.19
CA GLY A 160 9.30 -23.96 1.00
C GLY A 160 8.61 -23.35 -0.22
N LYS A 161 8.89 -23.95 -1.37
CA LYS A 161 8.40 -23.48 -2.69
C LYS A 161 7.57 -24.53 -3.43
N GLU A 162 7.74 -25.83 -3.13
CA GLU A 162 7.03 -26.93 -3.77
C GLU A 162 6.12 -27.63 -2.78
N LEU A 163 4.82 -27.62 -3.03
CA LEU A 163 3.84 -28.33 -2.20
C LEU A 163 3.94 -29.84 -2.37
N ARG A 164 3.80 -30.59 -1.27
CA ARG A 164 3.84 -32.05 -1.29
C ARG A 164 2.64 -32.69 -1.98
N ASP A 165 1.46 -32.03 -1.90
CA ASP A 165 0.26 -32.46 -2.60
C ASP A 165 0.14 -31.75 -3.95
N PRO A 166 0.38 -32.46 -5.08
CA PRO A 166 0.31 -31.88 -6.41
C PRO A 166 -1.13 -31.55 -6.86
N THR A 167 -2.14 -31.94 -6.06
CA THR A 167 -3.54 -31.60 -6.32
C THR A 167 -3.98 -30.33 -5.59
N TYR A 168 -3.13 -29.75 -4.75
CA TYR A 168 -3.39 -28.55 -3.92
C TYR A 168 -4.56 -28.71 -2.93
N ARG A 169 -5.08 -29.92 -2.72
CA ARG A 169 -6.25 -30.16 -1.85
C ARG A 169 -5.91 -29.93 -0.38
N GLU A 170 -4.71 -30.29 0.06
CA GLU A 170 -4.31 -30.06 1.46
C GLU A 170 -4.38 -28.58 1.83
N VAL A 171 -3.78 -27.71 1.01
CA VAL A 171 -3.82 -26.25 1.24
C VAL A 171 -5.24 -25.71 1.10
N ALA A 172 -5.98 -26.19 0.11
CA ALA A 172 -7.36 -25.75 -0.12
C ALA A 172 -8.29 -26.14 1.06
N ASP A 173 -8.17 -27.36 1.57
CA ASP A 173 -8.96 -27.83 2.71
C ASP A 173 -8.55 -27.13 4.01
N TYR A 174 -7.25 -26.83 4.19
CA TYR A 174 -6.75 -26.02 5.32
C TYR A 174 -7.37 -24.62 5.31
N TYR A 175 -7.27 -23.89 4.20
CA TYR A 175 -7.84 -22.54 4.12
C TYR A 175 -9.37 -22.55 4.23
N ALA A 176 -10.05 -23.54 3.68
CA ALA A 176 -11.50 -23.64 3.85
C ALA A 176 -11.91 -23.84 5.33
N ARG A 177 -11.09 -24.55 6.14
CA ARG A 177 -11.31 -24.69 7.58
C ARG A 177 -11.02 -23.38 8.31
N VAL A 178 -9.94 -22.68 7.98
CA VAL A 178 -9.64 -21.35 8.53
C VAL A 178 -10.78 -20.37 8.22
N VAL A 179 -11.25 -20.33 7.00
CA VAL A 179 -12.42 -19.52 6.61
C VAL A 179 -13.65 -19.92 7.43
N SER A 180 -13.96 -21.22 7.50
CA SER A 180 -15.12 -21.71 8.26
C SER A 180 -15.05 -21.40 9.75
N TRP A 181 -13.84 -21.41 10.34
CA TRP A 181 -13.60 -20.97 11.71
C TRP A 181 -14.13 -19.56 11.96
N TYR A 182 -13.79 -18.62 11.06
CA TYR A 182 -14.17 -17.22 11.24
C TYR A 182 -15.59 -16.86 10.77
N VAL A 183 -16.16 -17.59 9.78
CA VAL A 183 -17.45 -17.19 9.21
C VAL A 183 -18.63 -18.08 9.62
N ASN A 184 -18.39 -19.36 10.01
CA ASN A 184 -19.44 -20.35 10.27
C ASN A 184 -19.51 -20.83 11.73
N GLY A 185 -18.72 -20.25 12.62
CA GLY A 185 -18.69 -20.64 14.03
C GLY A 185 -17.90 -21.91 14.31
N GLY A 186 -17.09 -22.40 13.35
CA GLY A 186 -16.25 -23.58 13.51
C GLY A 186 -16.17 -24.45 12.24
N PHE A 187 -15.51 -25.60 12.37
CA PHE A 187 -15.32 -26.55 11.26
C PHE A 187 -15.15 -27.98 11.76
N LYS A 188 -15.21 -28.94 10.84
CA LYS A 188 -14.81 -30.34 11.08
C LYS A 188 -13.36 -30.55 10.61
N ASP A 189 -12.54 -31.11 11.51
CA ASP A 189 -11.16 -31.47 11.19
C ASP A 189 -11.07 -32.71 10.27
N GLU A 190 -9.86 -33.17 9.99
CA GLU A 190 -9.55 -34.33 9.14
C GLU A 190 -10.11 -35.64 9.70
N LEU A 191 -10.36 -35.70 11.00
CA LEU A 191 -10.94 -36.85 11.70
C LEU A 191 -12.45 -36.75 11.86
N GLY A 192 -13.06 -35.64 11.37
CA GLY A 192 -14.49 -35.38 11.47
C GLY A 192 -14.92 -34.80 12.83
N LYS A 193 -14.00 -34.47 13.72
CA LYS A 193 -14.29 -33.83 15.00
C LYS A 193 -14.64 -32.37 14.75
N TRP A 194 -15.71 -31.89 15.42
CA TRP A 194 -16.11 -30.49 15.37
C TRP A 194 -15.26 -29.63 16.31
N HIS A 195 -14.73 -28.52 15.77
CA HIS A 195 -14.03 -27.48 16.51
C HIS A 195 -14.91 -26.22 16.50
N PRO A 196 -15.53 -25.81 17.62
CA PRO A 196 -16.35 -24.60 17.68
C PRO A 196 -15.47 -23.37 17.89
N SER A 197 -15.73 -22.28 17.15
CA SER A 197 -15.15 -20.96 17.37
C SER A 197 -16.14 -19.97 17.97
N GLY A 198 -17.38 -20.04 17.55
CA GLY A 198 -18.40 -19.03 17.83
C GLY A 198 -18.24 -17.75 16.99
N HIS A 199 -17.27 -17.66 16.09
CA HIS A 199 -17.08 -16.50 15.21
C HIS A 199 -18.06 -16.55 14.03
N HIS A 200 -18.67 -15.41 13.72
CA HIS A 200 -19.56 -15.21 12.57
C HIS A 200 -19.27 -13.88 11.90
N TYR A 201 -17.98 -13.67 11.52
CA TYR A 201 -17.57 -12.44 10.87
C TYR A 201 -18.06 -12.41 9.42
N LYS A 202 -18.42 -11.21 8.97
CA LYS A 202 -18.61 -10.93 7.55
C LYS A 202 -17.25 -10.56 6.96
N VAL A 203 -16.74 -11.39 6.06
CA VAL A 203 -15.55 -11.12 5.28
C VAL A 203 -15.97 -10.92 3.84
N ASP A 204 -15.69 -9.74 3.28
CA ASP A 204 -16.16 -9.39 1.94
C ASP A 204 -15.24 -9.98 0.87
N ASN A 205 -13.94 -9.95 1.10
CA ASN A 205 -12.93 -10.48 0.18
C ASN A 205 -11.93 -11.38 0.91
N TRP A 206 -11.54 -12.49 0.28
CA TRP A 206 -10.44 -13.33 0.73
C TRP A 206 -9.26 -13.21 -0.23
N GLY A 207 -8.12 -12.74 0.27
CA GLY A 207 -6.86 -12.76 -0.48
C GLY A 207 -6.26 -14.17 -0.48
N VAL A 208 -5.84 -14.66 -1.66
CA VAL A 208 -5.23 -15.98 -1.82
C VAL A 208 -3.73 -15.83 -2.06
N LEU A 209 -2.97 -16.03 -1.02
CA LEU A 209 -1.54 -15.77 -0.88
C LEU A 209 -1.16 -14.28 -0.95
N ASN A 210 0.05 -13.99 -0.51
CA ASN A 210 0.75 -12.73 -0.69
C ASN A 210 2.01 -13.00 -1.51
N GLU A 211 2.32 -12.14 -2.46
CA GLU A 211 3.56 -12.17 -3.25
C GLU A 211 4.01 -13.59 -3.68
N PRO A 212 3.12 -14.40 -4.29
CA PRO A 212 3.44 -15.79 -4.62
C PRO A 212 4.59 -15.91 -5.61
N ASP A 213 4.88 -14.84 -6.35
CA ASP A 213 6.00 -14.68 -7.28
C ASP A 213 7.36 -14.66 -6.59
N ILE A 214 7.46 -14.16 -5.34
CA ILE A 214 8.73 -14.11 -4.59
C ILE A 214 8.73 -14.95 -3.32
N GLU A 215 7.63 -15.00 -2.56
CA GLU A 215 7.58 -15.73 -1.29
C GLU A 215 7.67 -17.24 -1.48
N HIS A 216 7.07 -17.77 -2.56
CA HIS A 216 7.10 -19.19 -2.87
C HIS A 216 7.64 -19.52 -4.27
N ASP A 217 8.08 -18.49 -5.05
CA ASP A 217 8.62 -18.65 -6.41
C ASP A 217 7.68 -19.47 -7.32
N LEU A 218 6.36 -19.20 -7.19
CA LEU A 218 5.35 -19.93 -7.94
C LEU A 218 5.30 -19.46 -9.39
N SER A 219 5.29 -20.42 -10.32
CA SER A 219 4.98 -20.09 -11.71
C SER A 219 3.51 -19.69 -11.86
N PRO A 220 3.15 -18.93 -12.92
CA PRO A 220 1.77 -18.57 -13.22
C PRO A 220 0.82 -19.76 -13.27
N GLU A 221 1.29 -20.89 -13.84
CA GLU A 221 0.52 -22.11 -13.94
C GLU A 221 0.25 -22.76 -12.58
N VAL A 222 1.28 -22.83 -11.73
CA VAL A 222 1.16 -23.42 -10.38
C VAL A 222 0.23 -22.58 -9.53
N TYR A 223 0.42 -21.25 -9.53
CA TYR A 223 -0.45 -20.34 -8.78
C TYR A 223 -1.91 -20.45 -9.22
N SER A 224 -2.20 -20.44 -10.52
CA SER A 224 -3.59 -20.53 -11.02
C SER A 224 -4.28 -21.84 -10.61
N LYS A 225 -3.57 -22.98 -10.64
CA LYS A 225 -4.11 -24.26 -10.16
C LYS A 225 -4.36 -24.28 -8.66
N LEU A 226 -3.45 -23.69 -7.86
CA LEU A 226 -3.61 -23.54 -6.42
C LEU A 226 -4.81 -22.65 -6.11
N TYR A 227 -4.91 -21.49 -6.76
CA TYR A 227 -6.04 -20.58 -6.63
C TYR A 227 -7.37 -21.29 -6.90
N ASP A 228 -7.47 -22.02 -7.99
CA ASP A 228 -8.68 -22.77 -8.36
C ASP A 228 -9.10 -23.76 -7.26
N ALA A 229 -8.14 -24.50 -6.71
CA ALA A 229 -8.40 -25.46 -5.64
C ALA A 229 -8.88 -24.76 -4.35
N VAL A 230 -8.21 -23.68 -3.95
CA VAL A 230 -8.54 -22.89 -2.75
C VAL A 230 -9.92 -22.25 -2.88
N VAL A 231 -10.18 -21.54 -3.98
CA VAL A 231 -11.47 -20.88 -4.22
C VAL A 231 -12.62 -21.89 -4.25
N LYS A 232 -12.44 -23.01 -4.90
CA LYS A 232 -13.45 -24.08 -4.94
C LYS A 232 -13.75 -24.67 -3.56
N ALA A 233 -12.75 -24.76 -2.70
CA ALA A 233 -12.93 -25.25 -1.34
C ALA A 233 -13.62 -24.19 -0.45
N ILE A 234 -13.18 -22.93 -0.54
CA ILE A 234 -13.76 -21.83 0.24
C ILE A 234 -15.22 -21.56 -0.16
N HIS A 235 -15.56 -21.60 -1.44
CA HIS A 235 -16.96 -21.40 -1.87
C HIS A 235 -17.94 -22.41 -1.29
N LYS A 236 -17.50 -23.58 -0.86
CA LYS A 236 -18.39 -24.55 -0.17
C LYS A 236 -18.79 -24.08 1.21
N VAL A 237 -17.96 -23.30 1.87
CA VAL A 237 -18.15 -22.81 3.25
C VAL A 237 -18.55 -21.33 3.30
N SER A 238 -18.21 -20.55 2.26
CA SER A 238 -18.53 -19.13 2.11
C SER A 238 -18.91 -18.79 0.67
N PRO A 239 -20.12 -19.12 0.20
CA PRO A 239 -20.49 -19.04 -1.23
C PRO A 239 -20.71 -17.62 -1.76
N GLN A 240 -20.79 -16.61 -0.88
CA GLN A 240 -21.06 -15.22 -1.26
C GLN A 240 -19.79 -14.35 -1.26
N THR A 241 -18.67 -14.90 -0.83
CA THR A 241 -17.41 -14.15 -0.75
C THR A 241 -16.79 -13.94 -2.11
N LYS A 242 -15.99 -12.89 -2.23
CA LYS A 242 -15.13 -12.60 -3.39
C LYS A 242 -13.68 -12.92 -3.07
N PHE A 243 -12.86 -12.98 -4.12
CA PHE A 243 -11.45 -13.30 -4.00
C PHE A 243 -10.56 -12.24 -4.59
N VAL A 244 -9.48 -11.94 -3.86
CA VAL A 244 -8.34 -11.15 -4.35
C VAL A 244 -7.21 -12.11 -4.68
N SER A 245 -6.64 -11.95 -5.85
CA SER A 245 -5.68 -12.90 -6.42
C SER A 245 -4.42 -12.22 -6.88
N VAL A 246 -3.40 -13.00 -7.03
CA VAL A 246 -2.06 -12.66 -7.51
C VAL A 246 -1.24 -11.90 -6.48
N SER A 247 -1.67 -10.73 -5.99
CA SER A 247 -0.88 -9.89 -5.06
C SER A 247 0.60 -9.84 -5.43
N SER A 248 0.91 -9.60 -6.73
CA SER A 248 2.28 -9.69 -7.25
C SER A 248 3.17 -8.61 -6.66
N SER A 249 4.36 -9.00 -6.20
CA SER A 249 5.33 -8.09 -5.57
C SER A 249 5.88 -7.03 -6.53
N TYR A 250 6.09 -7.40 -7.79
CA TYR A 250 6.66 -6.51 -8.81
C TYR A 250 6.09 -6.84 -10.20
N VAL A 251 4.91 -6.35 -10.44
CA VAL A 251 4.18 -6.62 -11.68
C VAL A 251 4.90 -6.15 -12.95
N GLY A 252 5.77 -5.14 -12.84
CA GLY A 252 6.60 -4.68 -13.96
C GLY A 252 7.67 -5.68 -14.39
N GLY A 253 8.08 -6.59 -13.50
CA GLY A 253 9.02 -7.67 -13.77
C GLY A 253 8.36 -8.99 -14.16
N HIS A 254 7.11 -9.21 -13.72
CA HIS A 254 6.36 -10.46 -13.88
C HIS A 254 4.96 -10.25 -14.49
N PRO A 255 4.83 -9.55 -15.64
CA PRO A 255 3.54 -9.34 -16.28
C PRO A 255 2.88 -10.63 -16.78
N ASP A 256 3.66 -11.67 -16.99
CA ASP A 256 3.23 -13.02 -17.36
C ASP A 256 2.36 -13.67 -16.28
N MET A 257 2.59 -13.40 -15.00
CA MET A 257 1.72 -13.84 -13.92
C MET A 257 0.29 -13.33 -14.12
N ILE A 258 0.14 -12.04 -14.41
CA ILE A 258 -1.17 -11.40 -14.63
C ILE A 258 -1.80 -11.87 -15.96
N ASP A 259 -1.03 -11.91 -17.06
CA ASP A 259 -1.55 -12.31 -18.38
C ASP A 259 -2.05 -13.76 -18.35
N TYR A 260 -1.28 -14.67 -17.76
CA TYR A 260 -1.66 -16.08 -17.61
C TYR A 260 -2.92 -16.22 -16.73
N PHE A 261 -2.93 -15.60 -15.55
CA PHE A 261 -4.03 -15.69 -14.60
C PHE A 261 -5.35 -15.12 -15.15
N LEU A 262 -5.30 -14.03 -15.90
CA LEU A 262 -6.50 -13.40 -16.45
C LEU A 262 -7.15 -14.18 -17.60
N ASP A 263 -6.46 -15.16 -18.22
CA ASP A 263 -7.07 -15.97 -19.29
C ASP A 263 -7.93 -17.08 -18.68
N PRO A 264 -9.27 -17.04 -18.86
CA PRO A 264 -10.18 -18.06 -18.30
C PRO A 264 -9.88 -19.49 -18.73
N LYS A 265 -9.09 -19.70 -19.81
CA LYS A 265 -8.69 -21.04 -20.26
C LYS A 265 -7.73 -21.72 -19.30
N HIS A 266 -7.06 -20.99 -18.44
CA HIS A 266 -6.13 -21.51 -17.46
C HIS A 266 -6.79 -21.89 -16.14
N HIS A 267 -8.11 -21.67 -16.04
CA HIS A 267 -8.91 -21.96 -14.85
C HIS A 267 -9.92 -23.08 -15.08
N GLN A 268 -10.31 -23.74 -13.99
CA GLN A 268 -11.42 -24.69 -14.03
C GLN A 268 -12.73 -23.95 -14.29
N PRO A 269 -13.69 -24.56 -15.00
CA PRO A 269 -14.99 -23.94 -15.24
C PRO A 269 -15.68 -23.51 -13.93
N GLY A 270 -16.18 -22.27 -13.90
CA GLY A 270 -16.94 -21.73 -12.77
C GLY A 270 -16.10 -21.13 -11.65
N ILE A 271 -14.77 -21.07 -11.78
CA ILE A 271 -13.91 -20.32 -10.84
C ILE A 271 -14.08 -18.82 -11.10
N PRO A 272 -14.44 -18.00 -10.07
CA PRO A 272 -14.50 -16.56 -10.21
C PRO A 272 -13.11 -15.94 -10.27
N LEU A 273 -12.97 -14.91 -11.10
CA LEU A 273 -11.83 -14.00 -11.12
C LEU A 273 -12.36 -12.62 -10.68
N ASP A 274 -12.56 -12.42 -9.37
CA ASP A 274 -13.22 -11.23 -8.87
C ASP A 274 -12.30 -10.03 -8.91
N TYR A 275 -11.08 -10.15 -8.37
CA TYR A 275 -10.06 -9.11 -8.36
C TYR A 275 -8.68 -9.70 -8.62
N ILE A 276 -7.88 -8.96 -9.39
CA ILE A 276 -6.42 -9.10 -9.38
C ILE A 276 -5.82 -7.98 -8.52
N SER A 277 -4.66 -8.26 -7.92
CA SER A 277 -3.92 -7.26 -7.18
C SER A 277 -2.41 -7.36 -7.43
N TYR A 278 -1.73 -6.25 -7.13
CA TYR A 278 -0.28 -6.13 -7.24
C TYR A 278 0.23 -4.95 -6.43
N HIS A 279 1.55 -4.92 -6.19
CA HIS A 279 2.20 -4.00 -5.28
C HIS A 279 3.02 -2.93 -5.99
N PHE A 280 3.25 -1.83 -5.29
CA PHE A 280 4.14 -0.77 -5.69
C PHE A 280 4.92 -0.20 -4.51
N TYR A 281 6.23 -0.30 -4.58
CA TYR A 281 7.13 0.39 -3.68
C TYR A 281 8.15 1.20 -4.46
N ALA A 282 8.25 2.51 -4.16
CA ALA A 282 9.34 3.33 -4.68
C ALA A 282 10.57 3.16 -3.77
N VAL A 283 11.73 2.85 -4.38
CA VAL A 283 12.97 2.58 -3.66
C VAL A 283 14.11 3.37 -4.31
N PRO A 284 14.90 4.17 -3.53
CA PRO A 284 16.04 4.88 -4.08
C PRO A 284 17.22 3.93 -4.31
N GLY A 285 18.18 4.34 -5.11
CA GLY A 285 19.48 3.67 -5.14
C GLY A 285 20.15 3.73 -3.77
N ARG A 286 20.96 2.70 -3.45
CA ARG A 286 21.60 2.58 -2.12
C ARG A 286 22.48 3.80 -1.77
N ASP A 287 23.16 4.36 -2.76
CA ASP A 287 24.09 5.48 -2.60
C ASP A 287 23.47 6.82 -3.01
N ASP A 288 22.18 6.83 -3.32
CA ASP A 288 21.49 8.05 -3.71
C ASP A 288 21.42 9.03 -2.53
N PRO A 289 21.78 10.30 -2.70
CA PRO A 289 21.57 11.30 -1.68
C PRO A 289 20.07 11.61 -1.52
N ALA A 290 19.60 11.85 -0.29
CA ALA A 290 18.20 12.10 -0.01
C ALA A 290 17.59 13.27 -0.82
N SER A 291 18.43 14.22 -1.28
CA SER A 291 18.00 15.35 -2.11
C SER A 291 17.44 14.95 -3.49
N ILE A 292 17.77 13.75 -4.00
CA ILE A 292 17.23 13.26 -5.27
C ILE A 292 16.03 12.32 -5.10
N TYR A 293 15.71 11.86 -3.89
CA TYR A 293 14.58 10.97 -3.66
C TYR A 293 13.26 11.48 -4.24
N PRO A 294 12.90 12.78 -4.16
CA PRO A 294 11.67 13.27 -4.79
C PRO A 294 11.63 13.02 -6.30
N TYR A 295 12.76 13.10 -6.98
CA TYR A 295 12.83 12.83 -8.42
C TYR A 295 12.73 11.34 -8.72
N THR A 296 13.47 10.52 -7.98
CA THR A 296 13.50 9.06 -8.14
C THR A 296 12.13 8.44 -7.87
N PHE A 297 11.49 8.81 -6.74
CA PHE A 297 10.22 8.20 -6.33
C PHE A 297 9.07 8.58 -7.27
N PHE A 298 8.95 9.84 -7.67
CA PHE A 298 7.91 10.24 -8.62
C PHE A 298 8.14 9.68 -10.02
N ALA A 299 9.41 9.51 -10.47
CA ALA A 299 9.69 8.84 -11.73
C ALA A 299 9.34 7.34 -11.70
N GLN A 300 9.50 6.68 -10.55
CA GLN A 300 9.07 5.29 -10.38
C GLN A 300 7.54 5.19 -10.32
N ALA A 301 6.86 6.14 -9.67
CA ALA A 301 5.41 6.23 -9.66
C ALA A 301 4.83 6.46 -11.07
N ASP A 302 5.44 7.31 -11.88
CA ASP A 302 5.05 7.51 -13.28
C ASP A 302 5.13 6.20 -14.07
N ARG A 303 6.26 5.48 -13.98
CA ARG A 303 6.42 4.17 -14.63
C ARG A 303 5.42 3.12 -14.13
N PHE A 304 5.14 3.11 -12.84
CA PHE A 304 4.14 2.22 -12.28
C PHE A 304 2.75 2.50 -12.88
N LEU A 305 2.34 3.76 -12.99
CA LEU A 305 1.06 4.13 -13.59
C LEU A 305 0.98 3.75 -15.08
N GLU A 306 2.11 3.74 -15.81
CA GLU A 306 2.18 3.19 -17.17
C GLU A 306 1.95 1.68 -17.18
N VAL A 307 2.57 0.94 -16.25
CA VAL A 307 2.36 -0.50 -16.08
C VAL A 307 0.90 -0.80 -15.72
N VAL A 308 0.29 -0.04 -14.81
CA VAL A 308 -1.15 -0.15 -14.49
C VAL A 308 -2.02 0.00 -15.75
N SER A 309 -1.72 0.98 -16.61
CA SER A 309 -2.45 1.16 -17.87
C SER A 309 -2.32 -0.04 -18.80
N PHE A 310 -1.14 -0.66 -18.86
CA PHE A 310 -0.89 -1.86 -19.63
C PHE A 310 -1.70 -3.06 -19.07
N ILE A 311 -1.67 -3.27 -17.75
CA ILE A 311 -2.44 -4.33 -17.08
C ILE A 311 -3.94 -4.15 -17.33
N GLU A 312 -4.46 -2.93 -17.20
CA GLU A 312 -5.86 -2.64 -17.46
C GLU A 312 -6.27 -2.94 -18.92
N THR A 313 -5.35 -2.79 -19.86
CA THR A 313 -5.57 -3.18 -21.26
C THR A 313 -5.66 -4.71 -21.41
N MET A 314 -4.78 -5.46 -20.74
CA MET A 314 -4.84 -6.94 -20.70
C MET A 314 -6.12 -7.43 -20.02
N ARG A 315 -6.42 -6.89 -18.84
CA ARG A 315 -7.61 -7.26 -18.07
C ARG A 315 -8.90 -7.04 -18.87
N LYS A 316 -9.07 -5.88 -19.50
CA LYS A 316 -10.26 -5.59 -20.33
C LYS A 316 -10.41 -6.54 -21.49
N ARG A 317 -9.29 -7.04 -22.05
CA ARG A 317 -9.28 -8.02 -23.16
C ARG A 317 -9.62 -9.43 -22.68
N LEU A 318 -8.99 -9.89 -21.58
CA LEU A 318 -9.03 -11.28 -21.15
C LEU A 318 -10.18 -11.56 -20.16
N SER A 319 -10.37 -10.67 -19.18
CA SER A 319 -11.36 -10.81 -18.12
C SER A 319 -12.00 -9.46 -17.75
N PRO A 320 -12.89 -8.91 -18.58
CA PRO A 320 -13.41 -7.54 -18.44
C PRO A 320 -14.26 -7.32 -17.18
N LYS A 321 -14.69 -8.38 -16.51
CA LYS A 321 -15.47 -8.29 -15.26
C LYS A 321 -14.62 -8.31 -14.00
N THR A 322 -13.36 -8.71 -14.10
CA THR A 322 -12.41 -8.72 -12.98
C THR A 322 -12.09 -7.29 -12.57
N GLY A 323 -12.16 -6.99 -11.28
CA GLY A 323 -11.70 -5.73 -10.71
C GLY A 323 -10.18 -5.70 -10.53
N THR A 324 -9.64 -4.53 -10.20
CA THR A 324 -8.20 -4.34 -9.97
C THR A 324 -7.96 -3.62 -8.65
N MET A 325 -7.07 -4.17 -7.83
CA MET A 325 -6.61 -3.55 -6.60
C MET A 325 -5.09 -3.32 -6.68
N VAL A 326 -4.62 -2.21 -6.13
CA VAL A 326 -3.22 -2.05 -5.76
C VAL A 326 -3.20 -2.17 -4.24
N ASP A 327 -2.89 -3.37 -3.77
CA ASP A 327 -3.12 -3.76 -2.37
C ASP A 327 -1.89 -3.57 -1.46
N GLU A 328 -0.79 -3.04 -2.04
CA GLU A 328 0.32 -2.42 -1.31
C GLU A 328 0.90 -1.24 -2.09
N ILE A 329 0.84 -0.06 -1.52
CA ILE A 329 1.47 1.15 -2.05
C ILE A 329 2.37 1.74 -0.97
N GLY A 330 3.63 2.01 -1.31
CA GLY A 330 4.54 2.62 -0.35
C GLY A 330 5.85 3.09 -0.94
N THR A 331 6.74 3.44 -0.03
CA THR A 331 8.15 3.72 -0.33
C THR A 331 9.02 2.97 0.67
N MET A 332 10.19 2.54 0.24
CA MET A 332 11.19 1.90 1.10
C MET A 332 12.55 2.56 0.91
N LEU A 333 13.35 2.56 1.96
CA LEU A 333 14.76 2.91 1.86
C LEU A 333 15.58 1.68 1.49
N ALA A 334 16.56 1.84 0.61
CA ALA A 334 17.43 0.73 0.21
C ALA A 334 18.20 0.08 1.38
N THR A 335 18.35 0.81 2.50
CA THR A 335 18.98 0.32 3.73
C THR A 335 18.08 -0.60 4.53
N ASP A 336 16.78 -0.67 4.26
CA ASP A 336 15.86 -1.57 4.95
C ASP A 336 16.24 -3.03 4.70
N TRP A 337 16.82 -3.35 3.54
CA TRP A 337 17.34 -4.67 3.19
C TRP A 337 18.58 -5.10 3.98
N ASP A 338 19.13 -4.23 4.84
CA ASP A 338 20.29 -4.54 5.68
C ASP A 338 19.91 -5.02 7.08
N GLN A 339 18.63 -4.98 7.40
CA GLN A 339 18.16 -5.45 8.70
C GLN A 339 18.47 -6.94 8.89
N GLY A 340 18.79 -7.30 10.11
CA GLY A 340 19.22 -8.66 10.43
C GLY A 340 20.65 -9.00 9.99
N LYS A 341 21.34 -8.14 9.20
CA LYS A 341 22.75 -8.37 8.86
C LYS A 341 23.67 -8.01 10.04
N PRO A 342 24.78 -8.75 10.21
CA PRO A 342 25.76 -8.39 11.23
C PRO A 342 26.25 -6.96 11.09
N GLY A 343 26.20 -6.19 12.19
CA GLY A 343 26.65 -4.80 12.22
C GLY A 343 25.61 -3.77 11.72
N TYR A 344 24.39 -4.20 11.39
CA TYR A 344 23.33 -3.26 11.08
C TYR A 344 23.01 -2.38 12.29
N VAL A 345 22.95 -1.08 12.05
CA VAL A 345 22.51 -0.08 13.04
C VAL A 345 21.37 0.70 12.43
N PHE A 346 20.22 0.66 13.08
CA PHE A 346 19.07 1.47 12.66
C PHE A 346 19.44 2.96 12.67
N LYS A 347 19.16 3.63 11.56
CA LYS A 347 19.32 5.07 11.43
C LYS A 347 17.94 5.73 11.49
N PRO A 348 17.74 6.76 12.32
CA PRO A 348 16.49 7.49 12.34
C PRO A 348 16.11 8.00 10.95
N ILE A 349 14.86 7.79 10.58
CA ILE A 349 14.33 8.25 9.30
C ILE A 349 13.97 9.73 9.41
N ALA A 350 14.46 10.54 8.45
CA ALA A 350 14.19 11.98 8.48
C ALA A 350 12.69 12.27 8.34
N PRO A 351 12.14 13.24 9.09
CA PRO A 351 10.72 13.59 8.99
C PRO A 351 10.26 13.94 7.57
N SER A 352 11.09 14.59 6.77
CA SER A 352 10.82 14.91 5.36
C SER A 352 10.60 13.68 4.48
N TYR A 353 11.17 12.52 4.84
CA TYR A 353 10.91 11.26 4.15
C TYR A 353 9.44 10.84 4.27
N TRP A 354 8.83 11.02 5.43
CA TRP A 354 7.42 10.69 5.63
C TRP A 354 6.49 11.58 4.81
N ASN A 355 6.83 12.87 4.65
CA ASN A 355 6.10 13.77 3.77
C ASN A 355 6.27 13.38 2.29
N LEU A 356 7.49 13.01 1.87
CA LEU A 356 7.74 12.52 0.52
C LEU A 356 6.93 11.25 0.23
N SER A 357 6.99 10.27 1.12
CA SER A 357 6.25 9.01 1.01
C SER A 357 4.73 9.26 0.93
N ALA A 358 4.21 10.14 1.77
CA ALA A 358 2.82 10.56 1.77
C ALA A 358 2.41 11.24 0.45
N ALA A 359 3.27 12.11 -0.10
CA ALA A 359 3.02 12.76 -1.39
C ALA A 359 3.05 11.77 -2.55
N VAL A 360 3.92 10.74 -2.50
CA VAL A 360 3.94 9.65 -3.48
C VAL A 360 2.63 8.85 -3.44
N TYR A 361 2.13 8.50 -2.25
CA TYR A 361 0.83 7.82 -2.13
C TYR A 361 -0.31 8.65 -2.74
N ALA A 362 -0.42 9.93 -2.38
CA ALA A 362 -1.45 10.83 -2.92
C ALA A 362 -1.38 10.97 -4.44
N TYR A 363 -0.15 11.00 -4.98
CA TYR A 363 0.10 11.04 -6.42
C TYR A 363 -0.37 9.76 -7.11
N VAL A 364 0.00 8.60 -6.59
CA VAL A 364 -0.41 7.29 -7.10
C VAL A 364 -1.92 7.13 -7.00
N PHE A 365 -2.53 7.47 -5.85
CA PHE A 365 -4.00 7.45 -5.67
C PHE A 365 -4.73 8.23 -6.77
N ALA A 366 -4.31 9.46 -7.06
CA ALA A 366 -4.93 10.26 -8.13
C ALA A 366 -4.77 9.60 -9.51
N GLY A 367 -3.61 9.00 -9.78
CA GLY A 367 -3.33 8.25 -11.01
C GLY A 367 -4.22 7.01 -11.16
N LEU A 368 -4.38 6.25 -10.08
CA LEU A 368 -5.22 5.06 -10.02
C LEU A 368 -6.71 5.43 -10.21
N ALA A 369 -7.18 6.50 -9.56
CA ALA A 369 -8.53 7.01 -9.73
C ALA A 369 -8.81 7.40 -11.18
N ARG A 370 -7.85 8.04 -11.86
CA ARG A 370 -7.95 8.37 -13.30
C ARG A 370 -8.03 7.11 -14.16
N GLN A 371 -7.42 6.02 -13.78
CA GLN A 371 -7.42 4.75 -14.51
C GLN A 371 -8.63 3.87 -14.17
N GLY A 372 -9.31 4.12 -13.04
CA GLY A 372 -10.51 3.41 -12.60
C GLY A 372 -10.18 2.12 -11.86
N ILE A 373 -9.09 2.13 -11.12
CA ILE A 373 -8.71 1.06 -10.19
C ILE A 373 -9.66 1.09 -8.97
N ASP A 374 -10.02 -0.08 -8.46
CA ASP A 374 -11.07 -0.20 -7.44
C ASP A 374 -10.55 0.11 -6.04
N VAL A 375 -9.30 -0.28 -5.71
CA VAL A 375 -8.73 -0.09 -4.36
C VAL A 375 -7.29 0.40 -4.46
N ALA A 376 -6.93 1.35 -3.61
CA ALA A 376 -5.57 1.88 -3.43
C ALA A 376 -5.18 1.76 -1.96
N THR A 377 -4.39 0.74 -1.62
CA THR A 377 -4.04 0.38 -0.25
C THR A 377 -2.67 0.95 0.13
N GLU A 378 -2.63 1.84 1.10
CA GLU A 378 -1.37 2.30 1.69
C GLU A 378 -0.76 1.19 2.54
N SER A 379 0.51 0.91 2.39
CA SER A 379 1.27 -0.06 3.16
C SER A 379 2.15 0.68 4.18
N LEU A 380 2.20 0.31 5.42
CA LEU A 380 1.38 -0.61 6.18
C LEU A 380 1.32 -0.14 7.64
N ILE A 381 0.35 -0.64 8.41
CA ILE A 381 0.18 -0.35 9.83
C ILE A 381 0.34 -1.65 10.64
N PRO A 382 1.20 -1.71 11.69
CA PRO A 382 2.14 -0.65 12.11
C PRO A 382 3.48 -0.70 11.40
N GLY A 383 3.84 -1.73 10.69
CA GLY A 383 5.15 -2.07 10.20
C GLY A 383 5.82 -3.17 11.02
N TYR A 384 6.90 -3.74 10.52
CA TYR A 384 7.63 -4.80 11.18
C TYR A 384 8.84 -4.27 11.93
N PRO A 385 8.93 -4.44 13.26
CA PRO A 385 10.18 -4.22 13.96
C PRO A 385 11.25 -5.16 13.41
N GLY A 386 12.37 -4.60 12.96
CA GLY A 386 13.45 -5.40 12.38
C GLY A 386 13.25 -5.76 10.90
N GLN A 387 12.21 -5.23 10.22
CA GLN A 387 12.03 -5.35 8.78
C GLN A 387 11.35 -4.11 8.21
N PHE A 388 11.93 -3.53 7.18
CA PHE A 388 11.39 -2.39 6.43
C PHE A 388 10.82 -1.24 7.29
N PRO A 389 11.61 -0.63 8.18
CA PRO A 389 11.13 0.44 9.07
C PRO A 389 10.56 1.63 8.31
N SER A 390 11.02 1.86 7.08
CA SER A 390 10.61 3.01 6.30
C SER A 390 9.22 2.88 5.65
N ILE A 391 8.59 1.69 5.69
CA ILE A 391 7.22 1.54 5.19
C ILE A 391 6.15 1.80 6.26
N ALA A 392 6.51 1.89 7.55
CA ALA A 392 5.56 2.09 8.63
C ALA A 392 4.85 3.44 8.53
N ILE A 393 3.55 3.47 8.82
CA ILE A 393 2.76 4.71 8.89
C ILE A 393 2.44 5.17 10.31
N LEU A 394 2.75 4.33 11.29
CA LEU A 394 2.81 4.70 12.71
C LEU A 394 4.23 4.49 13.22
N ASP A 395 4.67 5.39 14.09
CA ASP A 395 5.88 5.17 14.87
C ASP A 395 5.69 3.96 15.78
N TRP A 396 6.55 2.96 15.65
CA TRP A 396 6.36 1.68 16.32
C TRP A 396 6.85 1.60 17.76
N ASP A 397 7.41 2.68 18.29
CA ASP A 397 7.70 2.78 19.72
C ASP A 397 6.60 3.53 20.46
N THR A 398 5.98 4.52 19.79
CA THR A 398 4.99 5.39 20.41
C THR A 398 3.56 5.19 19.87
N GLY A 399 3.38 4.55 18.71
CA GLY A 399 2.11 4.44 18.02
C GLY A 399 1.60 5.76 17.43
N GLN A 400 2.42 6.80 17.41
CA GLN A 400 2.02 8.09 16.83
C GLN A 400 1.97 8.01 15.31
N PRO A 401 0.89 8.50 14.68
CA PRO A 401 0.81 8.60 13.23
C PRO A 401 1.88 9.53 12.66
N ASN A 402 2.48 9.13 11.52
CA ASN A 402 3.36 10.01 10.75
C ASN A 402 2.60 10.69 9.60
N ALA A 403 3.29 11.46 8.75
CA ALA A 403 2.68 12.21 7.64
C ALA A 403 1.95 11.29 6.64
N ARG A 404 2.38 10.03 6.45
CA ARG A 404 1.71 9.06 5.57
C ARG A 404 0.29 8.76 6.04
N TYR A 405 0.12 8.45 7.33
CA TYR A 405 -1.21 8.25 7.91
C TYR A 405 -2.08 9.51 7.77
N ARG A 406 -1.49 10.70 7.99
CA ARG A 406 -2.22 11.97 7.91
C ARG A 406 -2.73 12.26 6.49
N VAL A 407 -1.93 11.97 5.47
CA VAL A 407 -2.36 12.11 4.08
C VAL A 407 -3.37 11.03 3.70
N LEU A 408 -3.17 9.77 4.13
CA LEU A 408 -4.17 8.73 3.91
C LEU A 408 -5.52 9.14 4.52
N LYS A 409 -5.52 9.60 5.77
CA LYS A 409 -6.74 10.10 6.44
C LYS A 409 -7.36 11.27 5.69
N LEU A 410 -6.55 12.24 5.25
CA LEU A 410 -7.02 13.38 4.46
C LEU A 410 -7.69 12.92 3.15
N ILE A 411 -7.13 11.91 2.47
CA ILE A 411 -7.70 11.36 1.25
C ILE A 411 -8.97 10.58 1.56
N THR A 412 -8.97 9.71 2.57
CA THR A 412 -10.13 8.90 2.98
C THR A 412 -11.33 9.76 3.41
N ASP A 413 -11.08 10.90 4.05
CA ASP A 413 -12.15 11.81 4.47
C ASP A 413 -12.75 12.64 3.31
N ASN A 414 -12.02 12.75 2.20
CA ASN A 414 -12.37 13.71 1.16
C ASN A 414 -12.75 13.10 -0.19
N PHE A 415 -12.29 11.87 -0.51
CA PHE A 415 -12.47 11.27 -1.83
C PHE A 415 -12.98 9.84 -1.73
N HIS A 416 -14.08 9.55 -2.45
CA HIS A 416 -14.78 8.28 -2.31
C HIS A 416 -15.17 7.68 -3.67
N PRO A 417 -15.42 6.37 -3.72
CA PRO A 417 -16.13 5.79 -4.86
C PRO A 417 -17.42 6.55 -5.16
N GLY A 418 -17.67 6.82 -6.44
CA GLY A 418 -18.81 7.62 -6.90
C GLY A 418 -18.50 9.10 -7.14
N ASP A 419 -17.36 9.62 -6.67
CA ASP A 419 -16.92 10.97 -7.00
C ASP A 419 -16.59 11.08 -8.49
N LYS A 420 -16.97 12.19 -9.09
CA LYS A 420 -16.69 12.47 -10.50
C LYS A 420 -15.36 13.21 -10.62
N LEU A 421 -14.39 12.59 -11.30
CA LEU A 421 -13.18 13.28 -11.71
C LEU A 421 -13.52 14.20 -12.88
N VAL A 422 -13.04 15.44 -12.84
CA VAL A 422 -13.25 16.42 -13.89
C VAL A 422 -11.91 16.86 -14.52
N ASP A 423 -11.97 17.33 -15.76
CA ASP A 423 -10.79 17.78 -16.50
C ASP A 423 -10.09 18.91 -15.72
N THR A 424 -8.86 18.64 -15.31
CA THR A 424 -8.06 19.51 -14.45
C THR A 424 -6.68 19.68 -15.06
N GLN A 425 -6.26 20.93 -15.26
CA GLN A 425 -4.96 21.27 -15.84
C GLN A 425 -4.16 22.11 -14.84
N THR A 426 -2.86 21.86 -14.80
CA THR A 426 -1.90 22.56 -13.93
C THR A 426 -0.80 23.17 -14.75
N SER A 427 -0.46 24.43 -14.50
CA SER A 427 0.74 25.01 -15.10
C SER A 427 1.99 24.43 -14.41
N GLY A 428 2.81 23.72 -15.19
CA GLY A 428 4.07 23.09 -14.72
C GLY A 428 3.90 21.63 -14.27
N GLY A 429 4.98 20.85 -14.42
CA GLY A 429 5.01 19.41 -14.19
C GLY A 429 5.40 18.99 -12.76
N GLU A 430 5.71 19.94 -11.88
CA GLU A 430 6.22 19.66 -10.52
C GLU A 430 5.11 19.55 -9.46
N VAL A 431 3.87 19.82 -9.87
CA VAL A 431 2.67 19.73 -9.04
C VAL A 431 1.64 18.89 -9.78
N LEU A 432 0.97 17.99 -9.06
CA LEU A 432 -0.26 17.34 -9.52
C LEU A 432 -1.45 18.08 -8.96
N THR A 433 -2.49 18.26 -9.77
CA THR A 433 -3.83 18.61 -9.30
C THR A 433 -4.87 17.67 -9.91
N GLN A 434 -5.89 17.33 -9.13
CA GLN A 434 -7.06 16.59 -9.60
C GLN A 434 -8.29 17.07 -8.87
N ALA A 435 -9.26 17.55 -9.64
CA ALA A 435 -10.53 18.00 -9.11
C ALA A 435 -11.58 16.87 -9.15
N PHE A 436 -12.42 16.87 -8.11
CA PHE A 436 -13.49 15.90 -7.90
C PHE A 436 -14.79 16.64 -7.59
N VAL A 437 -15.90 16.04 -8.01
CA VAL A 437 -17.26 16.48 -7.64
C VAL A 437 -17.95 15.31 -6.96
N SER A 438 -18.29 15.46 -5.68
CA SER A 438 -18.99 14.43 -4.93
C SER A 438 -20.42 14.21 -5.51
N PRO A 439 -21.07 13.07 -5.20
CA PRO A 439 -22.48 12.85 -5.56
C PRO A 439 -23.43 13.92 -5.00
N ARG A 440 -23.01 14.63 -3.94
CA ARG A 440 -23.76 15.77 -3.35
C ARG A 440 -23.44 17.11 -4.00
N GLY A 441 -22.58 17.12 -5.03
CA GLY A 441 -22.17 18.34 -5.75
C GLY A 441 -21.06 19.14 -5.06
N GLU A 442 -20.42 18.61 -4.03
CA GLU A 442 -19.27 19.26 -3.38
C GLU A 442 -18.06 19.18 -4.31
N ARG A 443 -17.35 20.29 -4.45
CA ARG A 443 -16.20 20.43 -5.34
C ARG A 443 -14.93 20.49 -4.53
N LYS A 444 -14.04 19.53 -4.76
CA LYS A 444 -12.76 19.39 -4.05
C LYS A 444 -11.62 19.22 -5.04
N ILE A 445 -10.44 19.70 -4.68
CA ILE A 445 -9.23 19.57 -5.50
C ILE A 445 -8.13 18.98 -4.62
N LEU A 446 -7.63 17.81 -5.01
CA LEU A 446 -6.41 17.22 -4.47
C LEU A 446 -5.21 17.88 -5.14
N ILE A 447 -4.25 18.32 -4.34
CA ILE A 447 -3.01 18.95 -4.80
C ILE A 447 -1.82 18.23 -4.18
N VAL A 448 -0.83 17.88 -4.99
CA VAL A 448 0.40 17.20 -4.55
C VAL A 448 1.61 17.98 -5.04
N ASN A 449 2.40 18.51 -4.12
CA ASN A 449 3.69 19.11 -4.41
C ASN A 449 4.77 18.01 -4.48
N LYS A 450 5.33 17.78 -5.67
CA LYS A 450 6.33 16.73 -5.92
C LYS A 450 7.77 17.15 -5.59
N ARG A 451 8.00 18.34 -5.06
CA ARG A 451 9.33 18.91 -4.81
C ARG A 451 9.49 19.37 -3.37
N ASP A 452 10.72 19.38 -2.92
CA ASP A 452 11.10 19.91 -1.61
C ASP A 452 11.31 21.42 -1.67
N ARG A 453 10.29 22.13 -2.12
CA ARG A 453 10.20 23.60 -2.14
C ARG A 453 8.76 24.07 -2.11
N THR A 454 8.54 25.28 -1.62
CA THR A 454 7.22 25.87 -1.58
C THR A 454 6.76 26.35 -2.96
N PHE A 455 5.48 26.13 -3.28
CA PHE A 455 4.81 26.69 -4.44
C PHE A 455 3.71 27.66 -4.03
N GLN A 456 3.56 28.76 -4.79
CA GLN A 456 2.41 29.63 -4.73
C GLN A 456 1.37 29.20 -5.74
N PHE A 457 0.11 29.21 -5.34
CA PHE A 457 -1.04 28.84 -6.19
C PHE A 457 -1.91 30.07 -6.42
N ALA A 458 -2.34 30.26 -7.68
CA ALA A 458 -3.36 31.22 -8.06
C ALA A 458 -4.64 30.46 -8.42
N MET A 459 -5.66 30.58 -7.59
CA MET A 459 -6.94 29.87 -7.71
C MET A 459 -8.08 30.78 -7.23
N PRO A 460 -8.52 31.75 -8.05
CA PRO A 460 -9.55 32.73 -7.63
C PRO A 460 -10.87 32.11 -7.18
N GLU A 461 -11.26 30.98 -7.76
CA GLU A 461 -12.51 30.29 -7.41
C GLU A 461 -12.45 29.62 -6.02
N ALA A 462 -11.28 29.49 -5.42
CA ALA A 462 -11.10 28.93 -4.08
C ALA A 462 -11.38 29.93 -2.96
N ARG A 463 -11.55 31.22 -3.29
CA ARG A 463 -11.87 32.25 -2.29
C ARG A 463 -13.14 31.88 -1.51
N GLY A 464 -13.06 31.93 -0.19
CA GLY A 464 -14.14 31.55 0.72
C GLY A 464 -14.25 30.02 0.97
N GLY A 465 -13.42 29.23 0.31
CA GLY A 465 -13.28 27.78 0.55
C GLY A 465 -12.38 27.46 1.73
N THR A 466 -12.13 26.17 1.91
CA THR A 466 -11.24 25.65 2.96
C THR A 466 -10.04 24.99 2.33
N LEU A 467 -8.87 25.18 2.92
CA LEU A 467 -7.62 24.51 2.59
C LEU A 467 -7.22 23.62 3.76
N GLU A 468 -7.05 22.35 3.52
CA GLU A 468 -6.47 21.37 4.44
C GLU A 468 -5.10 20.93 3.92
N VAL A 469 -4.07 20.93 4.77
CA VAL A 469 -2.68 20.72 4.35
C VAL A 469 -1.98 19.75 5.30
N VAL A 470 -1.23 18.83 4.70
CA VAL A 470 -0.15 18.06 5.36
C VAL A 470 1.13 18.32 4.57
N ASP A 471 2.09 19.00 5.21
CA ASP A 471 3.41 19.27 4.64
C ASP A 471 4.50 19.20 5.72
N GLN A 472 5.72 19.63 5.42
CA GLN A 472 6.83 19.60 6.39
C GLN A 472 6.61 20.50 7.61
N THR A 473 5.73 21.50 7.53
CA THR A 473 5.40 22.38 8.66
C THR A 473 4.38 21.73 9.61
N THR A 474 3.50 20.89 9.08
CA THR A 474 2.55 20.10 9.87
C THR A 474 3.19 18.81 10.39
N GLY A 475 4.13 18.24 9.63
CA GLY A 475 4.82 17.00 9.99
C GLY A 475 3.85 15.85 10.27
N ALA A 476 3.94 15.27 11.47
CA ALA A 476 3.09 14.17 11.93
C ALA A 476 1.76 14.65 12.57
N ASN A 477 1.53 15.95 12.71
CA ASN A 477 0.29 16.48 13.27
C ASN A 477 -0.91 16.28 12.32
N PRO A 478 -2.16 16.36 12.81
CA PRO A 478 -3.34 16.42 11.95
C PRO A 478 -3.22 17.52 10.89
N PRO A 479 -3.94 17.38 9.74
CA PRO A 479 -3.91 18.40 8.70
C PRO A 479 -4.21 19.78 9.25
N ALA A 480 -3.39 20.77 8.86
CA ALA A 480 -3.68 22.17 9.17
C ALA A 480 -4.86 22.62 8.30
N SER A 481 -5.88 23.21 8.92
CA SER A 481 -7.07 23.69 8.21
C SER A 481 -7.16 25.20 8.30
N SER A 482 -7.43 25.87 7.17
CA SER A 482 -7.60 27.31 7.10
C SER A 482 -8.65 27.70 6.07
N ARG A 483 -9.28 28.86 6.25
CA ARG A 483 -10.15 29.48 5.25
C ARG A 483 -9.32 30.24 4.23
N LEU A 484 -9.70 30.16 2.97
CA LEU A 484 -9.07 30.90 1.87
C LEU A 484 -9.78 32.27 1.69
N ASP A 485 -9.17 33.33 2.20
CA ASP A 485 -9.73 34.68 2.09
C ASP A 485 -9.30 35.41 0.80
N GLY A 486 -8.28 34.90 0.11
CA GLY A 486 -7.70 35.45 -1.12
C GLY A 486 -7.84 34.53 -2.34
N ASP A 487 -7.26 34.98 -3.47
CA ASP A 487 -7.26 34.26 -4.74
C ASP A 487 -6.09 33.26 -4.87
N GLY A 488 -5.35 33.05 -3.80
CA GLY A 488 -4.18 32.16 -3.79
C GLY A 488 -3.79 31.71 -2.39
N PHE A 489 -2.92 30.71 -2.38
CA PHE A 489 -2.33 30.15 -1.18
C PHE A 489 -0.94 29.58 -1.47
N THR A 490 -0.22 29.20 -0.43
CA THR A 490 1.07 28.52 -0.55
C THR A 490 0.96 27.07 -0.08
N LEU A 491 1.73 26.17 -0.70
CA LEU A 491 1.90 24.78 -0.29
C LEU A 491 3.38 24.49 -0.12
N GLY A 492 3.76 24.06 1.08
CA GLY A 492 5.13 23.72 1.45
C GLY A 492 5.68 22.53 0.65
N GLY A 493 7.00 22.31 0.80
CA GLY A 493 7.70 21.21 0.14
C GLY A 493 7.09 19.86 0.47
N LEU A 494 6.95 18.98 -0.55
CA LEU A 494 6.39 17.63 -0.43
C LEU A 494 4.99 17.62 0.22
N GLY A 495 4.27 18.73 0.11
CA GLY A 495 2.96 18.91 0.72
C GLY A 495 1.84 18.27 -0.11
N VAL A 496 0.83 17.79 0.61
CA VAL A 496 -0.45 17.35 0.05
C VAL A 496 -1.55 18.23 0.62
N ALA A 497 -2.41 18.75 -0.24
CA ALA A 497 -3.51 19.60 0.16
C ALA A 497 -4.84 19.18 -0.47
N VAL A 498 -5.91 19.46 0.26
CA VAL A 498 -7.28 19.42 -0.28
C VAL A 498 -7.88 20.82 -0.20
N VAL A 499 -8.30 21.34 -1.34
CA VAL A 499 -9.06 22.57 -1.42
C VAL A 499 -10.54 22.22 -1.60
N SER A 500 -11.37 22.57 -0.63
CA SER A 500 -12.82 22.47 -0.72
C SER A 500 -13.38 23.82 -1.11
N LEU A 501 -14.05 23.87 -2.29
CA LEU A 501 -14.63 25.13 -2.79
C LEU A 501 -15.92 25.48 -2.05
N PRO A 502 -16.29 26.79 -1.98
CA PRO A 502 -17.56 27.17 -1.42
C PRO A 502 -18.73 26.58 -2.23
N ARG A 503 -19.81 26.23 -1.54
CA ARG A 503 -21.06 25.84 -2.22
C ARG A 503 -21.56 27.00 -3.06
N LYS A 504 -21.92 26.74 -4.34
CA LYS A 504 -22.56 27.74 -5.22
C LYS A 504 -23.99 27.95 -4.81
#